data_2fab21ff65ade44d65b616b31c485c56
#
_entry.id   2fab21ff65ade44d65b616b31c485c56
#
_cell.length_a   1.000
_cell.length_b   1.000
_cell.length_c   1.000
_cell.angle_alpha   90.00
_cell.angle_beta   90.00
_cell.angle_gamma   90.00
#
_symmetry.space_group_name_H-M   'P 1'
#
loop_
_entity.id
_entity.type
_entity.pdbx_description
1 polymer ?
#
loop_
_entity_poly.entity_id
_entity_poly.type
_entity_poly.pdbx_seq_one_letter_code
_entity_poly.pdbx_strand_id
1 'polypeptide(L)'
;MNMARNMSRVGLVALSSVCLAFALTACGNSAPPATPDNPPPLDDPAPKPKQDAVVAPSSELVKQGMDAIQKQDFAAAKQVLADAVAKDPKDPQAAFYYGVAMDGLGDIPGAMAQYKKALELDPKLVEAAVNLSGAQFEQKDAAGALATADQGLKANPKSPELLVNRALSLEALGKKDEAMSAYAAAVKARPDDAQLRITYAEYLAASGKNDDALTELRAIQNVDDPTLLAALAVRFGRLKAFPDCVAALDKALKIKDSADLHTRRGVCRHGFNDDAGAQADYDAALKLDANFAPAYYYLGRHLEKKDKKKALEALEKAVKLDPSGPIGKQAKEAADDLKKKK
;
A
#
# COMPACT_ATOMS: atom_id res chain seq x y z
N MET A 1 -17.17 5.12 6.88
CA MET A 1 -17.08 3.74 7.39
C MET A 1 -16.79 2.68 6.31
N ASN A 2 -16.80 3.00 5.02
CA ASN A 2 -16.54 2.02 3.94
C ASN A 2 -15.11 2.05 3.36
N MET A 3 -14.26 3.02 3.72
CA MET A 3 -12.89 3.10 3.24
C MET A 3 -11.94 2.09 3.94
N ALA A 4 -12.18 1.78 5.20
CA ALA A 4 -11.39 0.81 5.95
C ALA A 4 -11.57 -0.65 5.46
N ARG A 5 -12.74 -0.97 4.86
CA ARG A 5 -13.02 -2.32 4.34
C ARG A 5 -12.29 -2.64 3.02
N ASN A 6 -11.99 -1.61 2.21
CA ASN A 6 -11.26 -1.83 0.95
C ASN A 6 -9.73 -1.84 1.15
N MET A 7 -9.23 -1.18 2.18
CA MET A 7 -7.77 -1.17 2.45
C MET A 7 -7.27 -2.49 3.06
N SER A 8 -8.09 -3.21 3.84
CA SER A 8 -7.67 -4.50 4.41
C SER A 8 -7.56 -5.60 3.35
N ARG A 9 -8.46 -5.64 2.36
CA ARG A 9 -8.39 -6.64 1.28
C ARG A 9 -7.24 -6.41 0.31
N VAL A 10 -6.92 -5.15 -0.02
CA VAL A 10 -5.83 -4.83 -0.95
C VAL A 10 -4.44 -4.98 -0.29
N GLY A 11 -4.32 -4.70 1.01
CA GLY A 11 -3.05 -4.80 1.74
C GLY A 11 -2.63 -6.24 2.03
N LEU A 12 -3.56 -7.11 2.46
CA LEU A 12 -3.23 -8.50 2.80
C LEU A 12 -3.19 -9.42 1.55
N VAL A 13 -4.12 -9.23 0.61
CA VAL A 13 -4.09 -9.99 -0.66
C VAL A 13 -2.86 -9.62 -1.50
N ALA A 14 -2.39 -8.36 -1.46
CA ALA A 14 -1.14 -7.98 -2.12
C ALA A 14 0.09 -8.61 -1.44
N LEU A 15 0.08 -8.81 -0.12
CA LEU A 15 1.19 -9.47 0.59
C LEU A 15 1.22 -10.98 0.32
N SER A 16 0.08 -11.65 0.24
CA SER A 16 0.03 -13.07 -0.15
C SER A 16 0.32 -13.28 -1.66
N SER A 17 -0.05 -12.32 -2.51
CA SER A 17 0.26 -12.36 -3.96
C SER A 17 1.72 -12.00 -4.29
N VAL A 18 2.41 -11.24 -3.45
CA VAL A 18 3.82 -10.87 -3.68
C VAL A 18 4.76 -12.06 -3.56
N CYS A 19 4.44 -13.08 -2.75
CA CYS A 19 5.22 -14.32 -2.72
C CYS A 19 5.16 -15.09 -4.06
N LEU A 20 4.12 -14.88 -4.90
CA LEU A 20 3.99 -15.52 -6.22
C LEU A 20 4.53 -14.68 -7.38
N ALA A 21 4.64 -13.35 -7.23
CA ALA A 21 4.95 -12.43 -8.34
C ALA A 21 6.46 -12.28 -8.63
N PHE A 22 7.36 -12.76 -7.79
CA PHE A 22 8.80 -12.63 -8.01
C PHE A 22 9.42 -13.62 -9.02
N ALA A 23 8.61 -14.50 -9.63
CA ALA A 23 9.09 -15.48 -10.61
C ALA A 23 8.90 -15.07 -12.10
N LEU A 24 8.35 -13.89 -12.42
CA LEU A 24 7.85 -13.61 -13.77
C LEU A 24 8.27 -12.27 -14.40
N THR A 25 9.50 -11.81 -14.21
CA THR A 25 10.03 -10.75 -15.08
C THR A 25 11.34 -11.16 -15.72
N ALA A 26 11.24 -12.06 -16.67
CA ALA A 26 12.28 -12.26 -17.69
C ALA A 26 11.61 -12.79 -18.94
N CYS A 27 11.17 -11.89 -19.84
CA CYS A 27 11.19 -12.06 -21.28
C CYS A 27 10.53 -10.86 -21.97
N GLY A 28 11.33 -10.13 -22.72
CA GLY A 28 10.83 -9.04 -23.61
C GLY A 28 12.00 -8.30 -24.23
N ASN A 29 12.60 -8.90 -25.26
CA ASN A 29 13.64 -8.31 -26.12
C ASN A 29 13.14 -7.06 -26.85
N SER A 30 13.96 -6.00 -26.81
CA SER A 30 14.31 -5.24 -28.03
C SER A 30 15.48 -4.32 -27.70
N ALA A 31 16.59 -4.51 -28.37
CA ALA A 31 17.80 -3.73 -28.28
C ALA A 31 17.71 -2.48 -29.17
N PRO A 32 18.29 -1.33 -28.75
CA PRO A 32 18.74 -0.28 -29.66
C PRO A 32 20.27 -0.38 -29.92
N PRO A 33 20.79 0.28 -30.97
CA PRO A 33 22.10 -0.01 -31.57
C PRO A 33 23.27 0.58 -30.82
N ALA A 34 24.41 -0.05 -31.02
CA ALA A 34 25.72 0.25 -30.45
C ALA A 34 26.32 1.59 -30.93
N THR A 35 27.01 2.26 -30.00
CA THR A 35 28.16 3.14 -30.31
C THR A 35 29.32 2.81 -29.36
N PRO A 36 30.58 2.95 -29.83
CA PRO A 36 31.72 2.36 -29.16
C PRO A 36 32.40 3.35 -28.22
N ASP A 37 32.83 2.88 -27.06
CA ASP A 37 34.13 3.14 -26.45
C ASP A 37 34.17 2.46 -25.08
N ASN A 38 35.14 1.53 -24.97
CA ASN A 38 35.34 0.64 -23.84
C ASN A 38 36.44 1.18 -22.94
N PRO A 39 36.24 1.42 -21.64
CA PRO A 39 37.33 1.40 -20.66
C PRO A 39 37.51 -0.01 -20.09
N PRO A 40 38.72 -0.35 -19.59
CA PRO A 40 39.13 -1.72 -19.27
C PRO A 40 38.40 -2.32 -18.06
N PRO A 41 38.39 -3.66 -17.93
CA PRO A 41 37.59 -4.37 -16.92
C PRO A 41 38.19 -4.16 -15.53
N LEU A 42 37.34 -3.80 -14.59
CA LEU A 42 37.59 -3.90 -13.15
C LEU A 42 37.13 -5.29 -12.70
N ASP A 43 38.09 -6.05 -12.18
CA ASP A 43 37.89 -7.37 -11.62
C ASP A 43 37.03 -7.35 -10.35
N ASP A 44 36.37 -8.47 -10.15
CA ASP A 44 35.52 -8.95 -9.07
C ASP A 44 34.04 -8.50 -9.06
N PRO A 45 33.13 -9.44 -9.45
CA PRO A 45 31.71 -9.25 -9.21
C PRO A 45 31.42 -9.44 -7.71
N ALA A 46 30.84 -8.43 -7.10
CA ALA A 46 30.24 -8.53 -5.77
C ALA A 46 29.39 -9.82 -5.67
N PRO A 47 29.39 -10.51 -4.53
CA PRO A 47 28.61 -11.73 -4.37
C PRO A 47 27.13 -11.42 -4.61
N LYS A 48 26.56 -12.07 -5.62
CA LYS A 48 25.12 -12.03 -5.88
C LYS A 48 24.39 -12.39 -4.58
N PRO A 49 23.33 -11.67 -4.21
CA PRO A 49 22.50 -12.07 -3.09
C PRO A 49 22.07 -13.51 -3.35
N LYS A 50 22.28 -14.39 -2.37
CA LYS A 50 21.76 -15.76 -2.43
C LYS A 50 20.27 -15.66 -2.65
N GLN A 51 19.81 -16.08 -3.83
CA GLN A 51 18.40 -16.35 -4.06
C GLN A 51 18.00 -17.34 -2.99
N ASP A 52 17.04 -16.94 -2.14
CA ASP A 52 16.42 -17.87 -1.21
C ASP A 52 15.95 -19.06 -2.04
N ALA A 53 16.43 -20.25 -1.69
CA ALA A 53 16.18 -21.46 -2.46
C ALA A 53 14.67 -21.65 -2.55
N VAL A 54 14.14 -21.53 -3.76
CA VAL A 54 12.76 -21.95 -4.06
C VAL A 54 12.72 -23.44 -3.74
N VAL A 55 11.98 -23.79 -2.68
CA VAL A 55 11.82 -25.19 -2.25
C VAL A 55 11.17 -25.91 -3.42
N ALA A 56 11.90 -26.83 -4.02
CA ALA A 56 11.43 -27.60 -5.16
C ALA A 56 10.17 -28.42 -4.75
N PRO A 57 9.11 -28.45 -5.57
CA PRO A 57 7.91 -29.22 -5.24
C PRO A 57 8.25 -30.69 -5.06
N SER A 58 7.69 -31.30 -4.00
CA SER A 58 7.99 -32.68 -3.63
C SER A 58 7.40 -33.72 -4.57
N SER A 59 6.39 -33.32 -5.37
CA SER A 59 5.73 -34.22 -6.35
C SER A 59 5.35 -33.51 -7.66
N GLU A 60 5.19 -34.28 -8.73
CA GLU A 60 4.74 -33.77 -10.03
C GLU A 60 3.31 -33.16 -9.95
N LEU A 61 2.43 -33.70 -9.10
CA LEU A 61 1.08 -33.15 -8.89
C LEU A 61 1.14 -31.78 -8.19
N VAL A 62 2.04 -31.60 -7.22
CA VAL A 62 2.25 -30.31 -6.58
C VAL A 62 2.72 -29.29 -7.62
N LYS A 63 3.66 -29.66 -8.50
CA LYS A 63 4.13 -28.79 -9.57
C LYS A 63 2.99 -28.38 -10.53
N GLN A 64 2.18 -29.33 -10.96
CA GLN A 64 1.01 -29.04 -11.81
C GLN A 64 0.01 -28.12 -11.12
N GLY A 65 -0.22 -28.31 -9.81
CA GLY A 65 -1.05 -27.44 -9.01
C GLY A 65 -0.49 -26.02 -8.89
N MET A 66 0.84 -25.87 -8.70
CA MET A 66 1.52 -24.57 -8.70
C MET A 66 1.39 -23.86 -10.05
N ASP A 67 1.56 -24.59 -11.16
CA ASP A 67 1.40 -24.04 -12.51
C ASP A 67 -0.04 -23.55 -12.77
N ALA A 68 -1.05 -24.26 -12.25
CA ALA A 68 -2.45 -23.84 -12.32
C ALA A 68 -2.71 -22.59 -11.45
N ILE A 69 -2.17 -22.52 -10.23
CA ILE A 69 -2.24 -21.33 -9.37
C ILE A 69 -1.61 -20.12 -10.08
N GLN A 70 -0.46 -20.30 -10.72
CA GLN A 70 0.21 -19.24 -11.46
C GLN A 70 -0.64 -18.68 -12.61
N LYS A 71 -1.43 -19.55 -13.26
CA LYS A 71 -2.40 -19.17 -14.29
C LYS A 71 -3.72 -18.64 -13.70
N GLN A 72 -3.84 -18.53 -12.38
CA GLN A 72 -5.05 -18.17 -11.64
C GLN A 72 -6.22 -19.14 -11.85
N ASP A 73 -5.95 -20.35 -12.34
CA ASP A 73 -6.93 -21.43 -12.44
C ASP A 73 -7.00 -22.19 -11.11
N PHE A 74 -7.58 -21.55 -10.11
CA PHE A 74 -7.68 -22.10 -8.76
C PHE A 74 -8.60 -23.34 -8.71
N ALA A 75 -9.54 -23.47 -9.64
CA ALA A 75 -10.41 -24.66 -9.72
C ALA A 75 -9.62 -25.90 -10.15
N ALA A 76 -8.84 -25.81 -11.24
CA ALA A 76 -7.96 -26.88 -11.67
C ALA A 76 -6.87 -27.16 -10.62
N ALA A 77 -6.28 -26.11 -10.02
CA ALA A 77 -5.32 -26.27 -8.95
C ALA A 77 -5.87 -27.05 -7.77
N LYS A 78 -7.09 -26.72 -7.31
CA LYS A 78 -7.76 -27.41 -6.20
C LYS A 78 -7.92 -28.89 -6.47
N GLN A 79 -8.32 -29.26 -7.70
CA GLN A 79 -8.52 -30.66 -8.07
C GLN A 79 -7.21 -31.44 -8.06
N VAL A 80 -6.18 -30.95 -8.74
CA VAL A 80 -4.87 -31.61 -8.83
C VAL A 80 -4.19 -31.70 -7.46
N LEU A 81 -4.31 -30.65 -6.62
CA LEU A 81 -3.70 -30.63 -5.29
C LEU A 81 -4.45 -31.50 -4.28
N ALA A 82 -5.77 -31.71 -4.45
CA ALA A 82 -6.50 -32.72 -3.69
C ALA A 82 -5.94 -34.12 -3.94
N ASP A 83 -5.65 -34.46 -5.21
CA ASP A 83 -5.02 -35.74 -5.58
C ASP A 83 -3.58 -35.83 -5.00
N ALA A 84 -2.82 -34.72 -5.00
CA ALA A 84 -1.50 -34.68 -4.39
C ALA A 84 -1.55 -35.01 -2.89
N VAL A 85 -2.46 -34.36 -2.14
CA VAL A 85 -2.66 -34.61 -0.71
C VAL A 85 -3.16 -36.03 -0.45
N ALA A 86 -4.03 -36.57 -1.31
CA ALA A 86 -4.51 -37.96 -1.19
C ALA A 86 -3.38 -38.95 -1.41
N LYS A 87 -2.49 -38.70 -2.37
CA LYS A 87 -1.33 -39.54 -2.69
C LYS A 87 -0.25 -39.51 -1.62
N ASP A 88 0.06 -38.33 -1.09
CA ASP A 88 0.99 -38.16 0.01
C ASP A 88 0.42 -37.23 1.10
N PRO A 89 -0.31 -37.75 2.09
CA PRO A 89 -0.90 -36.95 3.16
C PRO A 89 0.13 -36.33 4.12
N LYS A 90 1.42 -36.67 3.98
CA LYS A 90 2.52 -36.16 4.79
C LYS A 90 3.35 -35.09 4.07
N ASP A 91 3.02 -34.75 2.83
CA ASP A 91 3.69 -33.69 2.10
C ASP A 91 3.19 -32.31 2.56
N PRO A 92 4.03 -31.49 3.24
CA PRO A 92 3.64 -30.15 3.70
C PRO A 92 3.40 -29.21 2.53
N GLN A 93 4.09 -29.37 1.40
CA GLN A 93 3.92 -28.55 0.19
C GLN A 93 2.57 -28.81 -0.48
N ALA A 94 2.17 -30.09 -0.58
CA ALA A 94 0.85 -30.45 -1.12
C ALA A 94 -0.26 -29.81 -0.29
N ALA A 95 -0.19 -29.91 1.05
CA ALA A 95 -1.16 -29.30 1.93
C ALA A 95 -1.15 -27.75 1.78
N PHE A 96 0.02 -27.12 1.76
CA PHE A 96 0.15 -25.67 1.59
C PHE A 96 -0.48 -25.18 0.30
N TYR A 97 -0.09 -25.71 -0.85
CA TYR A 97 -0.63 -25.25 -2.14
C TYR A 97 -2.11 -25.60 -2.31
N TYR A 98 -2.58 -26.69 -1.72
CA TYR A 98 -4.01 -26.99 -1.68
C TYR A 98 -4.78 -25.89 -0.89
N GLY A 99 -4.23 -25.42 0.22
CA GLY A 99 -4.74 -24.26 0.93
C GLY A 99 -4.76 -23.00 0.05
N VAL A 100 -3.68 -22.73 -0.71
CA VAL A 100 -3.61 -21.58 -1.62
C VAL A 100 -4.70 -21.65 -2.71
N ALA A 101 -4.95 -22.83 -3.26
CA ALA A 101 -6.02 -23.00 -4.25
C ALA A 101 -7.42 -22.78 -3.66
N MET A 102 -7.65 -23.22 -2.41
CA MET A 102 -8.91 -22.98 -1.70
C MET A 102 -9.11 -21.50 -1.38
N ASP A 103 -8.05 -20.81 -0.95
CA ASP A 103 -8.05 -19.36 -0.67
C ASP A 103 -8.40 -18.56 -1.92
N GLY A 104 -7.78 -18.89 -3.05
CA GLY A 104 -8.10 -18.29 -4.35
C GLY A 104 -9.55 -18.47 -4.81
N LEU A 105 -10.23 -19.51 -4.32
CA LEU A 105 -11.67 -19.76 -4.53
C LEU A 105 -12.56 -19.14 -3.45
N GLY A 106 -11.98 -18.49 -2.42
CA GLY A 106 -12.71 -17.89 -1.31
C GLY A 106 -13.15 -18.89 -0.22
N ASP A 107 -12.68 -20.14 -0.28
CA ASP A 107 -12.88 -21.14 0.79
C ASP A 107 -11.86 -20.92 1.91
N ILE A 108 -12.04 -19.82 2.64
CA ILE A 108 -11.09 -19.42 3.69
C ILE A 108 -10.99 -20.45 4.82
N PRO A 109 -12.11 -21.04 5.33
CA PRO A 109 -12.01 -22.07 6.36
C PRO A 109 -11.25 -23.32 5.89
N GLY A 110 -11.47 -23.75 4.65
CA GLY A 110 -10.74 -24.86 4.05
C GLY A 110 -9.25 -24.55 3.89
N ALA A 111 -8.92 -23.36 3.39
CA ALA A 111 -7.55 -22.88 3.26
C ALA A 111 -6.82 -22.88 4.61
N MET A 112 -7.42 -22.31 5.65
CA MET A 112 -6.84 -22.27 6.99
C MET A 112 -6.58 -23.68 7.54
N ALA A 113 -7.47 -24.63 7.31
CA ALA A 113 -7.28 -26.02 7.73
C ALA A 113 -6.05 -26.64 7.03
N GLN A 114 -5.87 -26.39 5.74
CA GLN A 114 -4.73 -26.89 4.98
C GLN A 114 -3.41 -26.20 5.36
N TYR A 115 -3.40 -24.89 5.59
CA TYR A 115 -2.22 -24.18 6.08
C TYR A 115 -1.80 -24.68 7.48
N LYS A 116 -2.78 -24.93 8.37
CA LYS A 116 -2.51 -25.53 9.67
C LYS A 116 -1.91 -26.93 9.52
N LYS A 117 -2.46 -27.74 8.62
CA LYS A 117 -1.92 -29.08 8.33
C LYS A 117 -0.48 -29.02 7.83
N ALA A 118 -0.18 -28.07 6.92
CA ALA A 118 1.16 -27.85 6.40
C ALA A 118 2.15 -27.51 7.55
N LEU A 119 1.76 -26.66 8.50
CA LEU A 119 2.58 -26.31 9.67
C LEU A 119 2.70 -27.44 10.70
N GLU A 120 1.73 -28.33 10.81
CA GLU A 120 1.84 -29.55 11.62
C GLU A 120 2.87 -30.51 11.04
N LEU A 121 2.98 -30.57 9.70
CA LEU A 121 3.92 -31.44 8.97
C LEU A 121 5.32 -30.80 8.92
N ASP A 122 5.40 -29.52 8.64
CA ASP A 122 6.63 -28.72 8.68
C ASP A 122 6.43 -27.40 9.41
N PRO A 123 6.78 -27.31 10.68
CA PRO A 123 6.67 -26.07 11.47
C PRO A 123 7.57 -24.92 10.98
N LYS A 124 8.48 -25.18 10.03
CA LYS A 124 9.39 -24.19 9.46
C LYS A 124 8.90 -23.65 8.11
N LEU A 125 7.76 -24.10 7.62
CA LEU A 125 7.17 -23.62 6.37
C LEU A 125 6.61 -22.20 6.58
N VAL A 126 7.47 -21.20 6.35
CA VAL A 126 7.18 -19.78 6.62
C VAL A 126 5.97 -19.30 5.83
N GLU A 127 5.83 -19.73 4.58
CA GLU A 127 4.74 -19.35 3.69
C GLU A 127 3.38 -19.78 4.25
N ALA A 128 3.31 -20.98 4.84
CA ALA A 128 2.08 -21.44 5.49
C ALA A 128 1.76 -20.61 6.74
N ALA A 129 2.78 -20.21 7.51
CA ALA A 129 2.59 -19.33 8.67
C ALA A 129 2.12 -17.93 8.24
N VAL A 130 2.67 -17.37 7.15
CA VAL A 130 2.23 -16.09 6.59
C VAL A 130 0.76 -16.14 6.19
N ASN A 131 0.37 -17.14 5.40
CA ASN A 131 -1.00 -17.24 4.88
C ASN A 131 -1.99 -17.57 6.01
N LEU A 132 -1.65 -18.48 6.93
CA LEU A 132 -2.52 -18.80 8.06
C LEU A 132 -2.74 -17.59 8.96
N SER A 133 -1.66 -16.90 9.36
CA SER A 133 -1.78 -15.71 10.23
C SER A 133 -2.55 -14.58 9.57
N GLY A 134 -2.37 -14.37 8.25
CA GLY A 134 -3.16 -13.43 7.48
C GLY A 134 -4.65 -13.77 7.46
N ALA A 135 -4.98 -15.02 7.12
CA ALA A 135 -6.36 -15.49 7.10
C ALA A 135 -7.03 -15.43 8.49
N GLN A 136 -6.31 -15.80 9.55
CA GLN A 136 -6.81 -15.67 10.93
C GLN A 136 -7.12 -14.20 11.29
N PHE A 137 -6.23 -13.27 10.91
CA PHE A 137 -6.45 -11.85 11.14
C PHE A 137 -7.69 -11.33 10.40
N GLU A 138 -7.90 -11.71 9.14
CA GLU A 138 -9.10 -11.37 8.37
C GLU A 138 -10.39 -11.92 9.00
N GLN A 139 -10.31 -13.12 9.59
CA GLN A 139 -11.41 -13.72 10.34
C GLN A 139 -11.59 -13.12 11.75
N LYS A 140 -10.83 -12.03 12.07
CA LYS A 140 -10.83 -11.34 13.37
C LYS A 140 -10.30 -12.17 14.54
N ASP A 141 -9.57 -13.25 14.26
CA ASP A 141 -8.82 -14.00 15.25
C ASP A 141 -7.41 -13.40 15.39
N ALA A 142 -7.32 -12.21 15.97
CA ALA A 142 -6.05 -11.53 16.17
C ALA A 142 -5.12 -12.30 17.13
N ALA A 143 -5.66 -13.06 18.09
CA ALA A 143 -4.86 -13.86 19.01
C ALA A 143 -4.24 -15.08 18.31
N GLY A 144 -5.02 -15.79 17.49
CA GLY A 144 -4.52 -16.89 16.68
C GLY A 144 -3.50 -16.40 15.65
N ALA A 145 -3.78 -15.28 14.97
CA ALA A 145 -2.86 -14.68 14.02
C ALA A 145 -1.52 -14.32 14.65
N LEU A 146 -1.52 -13.72 15.85
CA LEU A 146 -0.32 -13.41 16.59
C LEU A 146 0.49 -14.68 16.93
N ALA A 147 -0.18 -15.71 17.46
CA ALA A 147 0.47 -16.97 17.83
C ALA A 147 1.12 -17.66 16.61
N THR A 148 0.42 -17.67 15.48
CA THR A 148 0.92 -18.24 14.23
C THR A 148 2.10 -17.42 13.67
N ALA A 149 2.01 -16.09 13.68
CA ALA A 149 3.11 -15.23 13.26
C ALA A 149 4.36 -15.41 14.15
N ASP A 150 4.18 -15.46 15.47
CA ASP A 150 5.27 -15.69 16.42
C ASP A 150 5.91 -17.08 16.24
N GLN A 151 5.12 -18.10 15.89
CA GLN A 151 5.65 -19.43 15.53
C GLN A 151 6.50 -19.37 14.26
N GLY A 152 5.99 -18.74 13.18
CA GLY A 152 6.75 -18.61 11.94
C GLY A 152 8.02 -17.78 12.10
N LEU A 153 8.01 -16.75 12.94
CA LEU A 153 9.19 -15.93 13.25
C LEU A 153 10.30 -16.70 13.99
N LYS A 154 10.01 -17.84 14.63
CA LYS A 154 11.06 -18.72 15.16
C LYS A 154 11.87 -19.39 14.04
N ALA A 155 11.22 -19.68 12.90
CA ALA A 155 11.88 -20.26 11.73
C ALA A 155 12.57 -19.17 10.89
N ASN A 156 11.91 -18.04 10.69
CA ASN A 156 12.46 -16.88 9.96
C ASN A 156 12.24 -15.57 10.73
N PRO A 157 13.17 -15.19 11.64
CA PRO A 157 13.01 -13.98 12.47
C PRO A 157 12.98 -12.66 11.72
N LYS A 158 13.32 -12.68 10.43
CA LYS A 158 13.37 -11.48 9.57
C LYS A 158 12.31 -11.49 8.46
N SER A 159 11.32 -12.43 8.49
CA SER A 159 10.23 -12.40 7.51
C SER A 159 9.44 -11.10 7.65
N PRO A 160 9.45 -10.21 6.66
CA PRO A 160 8.71 -8.95 6.75
C PRO A 160 7.21 -9.20 6.84
N GLU A 161 6.68 -10.21 6.12
CA GLU A 161 5.27 -10.57 6.11
C GLU A 161 4.79 -11.00 7.50
N LEU A 162 5.55 -11.88 8.16
CA LEU A 162 5.21 -12.31 9.52
C LEU A 162 5.34 -11.18 10.54
N LEU A 163 6.33 -10.30 10.37
CA LEU A 163 6.48 -9.11 11.23
C LEU A 163 5.30 -8.16 11.05
N VAL A 164 4.79 -7.98 9.83
CA VAL A 164 3.58 -7.19 9.54
C VAL A 164 2.35 -7.85 10.15
N ASN A 165 2.14 -9.16 9.93
CA ASN A 165 1.01 -9.89 10.49
C ASN A 165 1.02 -9.84 12.03
N ARG A 166 2.21 -9.95 12.62
CA ARG A 166 2.42 -9.76 14.05
C ARG A 166 2.03 -8.35 14.50
N ALA A 167 2.47 -7.32 13.79
CA ALA A 167 2.18 -5.93 14.12
C ALA A 167 0.68 -5.64 14.06
N LEU A 168 0.00 -6.04 12.97
CA LEU A 168 -1.45 -5.89 12.81
C LEU A 168 -2.22 -6.61 13.92
N SER A 169 -1.79 -7.83 14.27
CA SER A 169 -2.42 -8.61 15.34
C SER A 169 -2.26 -7.94 16.70
N LEU A 170 -1.06 -7.43 17.01
CA LEU A 170 -0.78 -6.69 18.25
C LEU A 170 -1.56 -5.38 18.32
N GLU A 171 -1.69 -4.67 17.19
CA GLU A 171 -2.52 -3.46 17.09
C GLU A 171 -3.99 -3.78 17.39
N ALA A 172 -4.55 -4.82 16.78
CA ALA A 172 -5.93 -5.26 17.01
C ALA A 172 -6.17 -5.70 18.47
N LEU A 173 -5.15 -6.23 19.15
CA LEU A 173 -5.18 -6.60 20.57
C LEU A 173 -4.90 -5.42 21.51
N GLY A 174 -4.66 -4.21 20.99
CA GLY A 174 -4.37 -3.00 21.78
C GLY A 174 -2.97 -2.95 22.39
N LYS A 175 -2.05 -3.83 21.99
CA LYS A 175 -0.67 -3.93 22.46
C LYS A 175 0.24 -2.95 21.70
N LYS A 176 0.05 -1.66 21.97
CA LYS A 176 0.61 -0.57 21.15
C LYS A 176 2.13 -0.58 21.00
N ASP A 177 2.88 -0.74 22.09
CA ASP A 177 4.35 -0.69 22.04
C ASP A 177 4.96 -1.91 21.35
N GLU A 178 4.34 -3.08 21.55
CA GLU A 178 4.74 -4.31 20.86
C GLU A 178 4.45 -4.20 19.34
N ALA A 179 3.29 -3.65 18.96
CA ALA A 179 2.93 -3.41 17.56
C ALA A 179 3.92 -2.45 16.89
N MET A 180 4.25 -1.36 17.55
CA MET A 180 5.24 -0.39 17.07
C MET A 180 6.61 -1.03 16.82
N SER A 181 7.06 -1.85 17.77
CA SER A 181 8.32 -2.59 17.63
C SER A 181 8.29 -3.57 16.48
N ALA A 182 7.16 -4.23 16.24
CA ALA A 182 6.99 -5.18 15.14
C ALA A 182 6.97 -4.47 13.77
N TYR A 183 6.27 -3.32 13.65
CA TYR A 183 6.32 -2.48 12.44
C TYR A 183 7.74 -1.98 12.15
N ALA A 184 8.44 -1.47 13.15
CA ALA A 184 9.83 -1.04 12.99
C ALA A 184 10.75 -2.18 12.51
N ALA A 185 10.57 -3.38 13.04
CA ALA A 185 11.32 -4.55 12.60
C ALA A 185 10.98 -4.95 11.16
N ALA A 186 9.71 -4.86 10.76
CA ALA A 186 9.27 -5.12 9.39
C ALA A 186 9.89 -4.13 8.40
N VAL A 187 9.84 -2.82 8.69
CA VAL A 187 10.48 -1.77 7.86
C VAL A 187 12.00 -1.99 7.77
N LYS A 188 12.64 -2.39 8.88
CA LYS A 188 14.08 -2.72 8.85
C LYS A 188 14.40 -3.93 7.98
N ALA A 189 13.50 -4.91 7.92
CA ALA A 189 13.67 -6.09 7.06
C ALA A 189 13.42 -5.79 5.57
N ARG A 190 12.58 -4.79 5.27
CA ARG A 190 12.24 -4.36 3.89
C ARG A 190 12.27 -2.83 3.80
N PRO A 191 13.46 -2.21 3.79
CA PRO A 191 13.59 -0.75 3.89
C PRO A 191 13.07 0.00 2.66
N ASP A 192 13.01 -0.62 1.50
CA ASP A 192 12.56 0.00 0.25
C ASP A 192 11.06 -0.18 -0.01
N ASP A 193 10.32 -0.84 0.89
CA ASP A 193 8.87 -1.01 0.77
C ASP A 193 8.14 0.26 1.22
N ALA A 194 7.79 1.08 0.23
CA ALA A 194 7.10 2.34 0.47
C ALA A 194 5.74 2.14 1.16
N GLN A 195 4.99 1.09 0.79
CA GLN A 195 3.68 0.82 1.39
C GLN A 195 3.79 0.43 2.85
N LEU A 196 4.78 -0.39 3.18
CA LEU A 196 5.06 -0.78 4.57
C LEU A 196 5.47 0.43 5.43
N ARG A 197 6.34 1.31 4.90
CA ARG A 197 6.70 2.56 5.58
C ARG A 197 5.51 3.47 5.80
N ILE A 198 4.62 3.59 4.80
CA ILE A 198 3.37 4.35 4.92
C ILE A 198 2.50 3.78 6.03
N THR A 199 2.30 2.47 6.06
CA THR A 199 1.50 1.80 7.11
C THR A 199 2.08 2.06 8.49
N TYR A 200 3.39 1.93 8.65
CA TYR A 200 4.06 2.23 9.91
C TYR A 200 3.94 3.71 10.31
N ALA A 201 4.13 4.63 9.35
CA ALA A 201 3.97 6.06 9.59
C ALA A 201 2.53 6.42 10.01
N GLU A 202 1.52 5.80 9.40
CA GLU A 202 0.12 5.98 9.81
C GLU A 202 -0.13 5.48 11.23
N TYR A 203 0.45 4.34 11.59
CA TYR A 203 0.38 3.81 12.95
C TYR A 203 1.06 4.75 13.97
N LEU A 204 2.24 5.26 13.66
CA LEU A 204 2.96 6.23 14.49
C LEU A 204 2.14 7.51 14.67
N ALA A 205 1.57 8.07 13.60
CA ALA A 205 0.74 9.26 13.64
C ALA A 205 -0.54 9.04 14.49
N ALA A 206 -1.21 7.90 14.34
CA ALA A 206 -2.36 7.51 15.14
C ALA A 206 -2.02 7.35 16.63
N SER A 207 -0.75 7.02 16.93
CA SER A 207 -0.20 6.92 18.29
C SER A 207 0.32 8.26 18.83
N GLY A 208 0.16 9.38 18.06
CA GLY A 208 0.62 10.72 18.44
C GLY A 208 2.12 10.97 18.21
N LYS A 209 2.85 10.03 17.59
CA LYS A 209 4.28 10.15 17.28
C LYS A 209 4.50 10.76 15.90
N ASN A 210 4.08 12.02 15.74
CA ASN A 210 4.07 12.70 14.45
C ASN A 210 5.46 12.88 13.83
N ASP A 211 6.49 13.17 14.63
CA ASP A 211 7.86 13.37 14.15
C ASP A 211 8.47 12.06 13.64
N ASP A 212 8.21 10.94 14.34
CA ASP A 212 8.62 9.61 13.90
C ASP A 212 7.89 9.24 12.60
N ALA A 213 6.59 9.52 12.49
CA ALA A 213 5.82 9.32 11.27
C ALA A 213 6.38 10.10 10.08
N LEU A 214 6.76 11.37 10.29
CA LEU A 214 7.40 12.20 9.26
C LEU A 214 8.75 11.63 8.84
N THR A 215 9.52 11.09 9.78
CA THR A 215 10.81 10.46 9.51
C THR A 215 10.63 9.26 8.57
N GLU A 216 9.66 8.40 8.83
CA GLU A 216 9.35 7.24 7.96
C GLU A 216 8.85 7.67 6.58
N LEU A 217 7.97 8.67 6.49
CA LEU A 217 7.49 9.16 5.19
C LEU A 217 8.60 9.80 4.36
N ARG A 218 9.51 10.57 4.98
CA ARG A 218 10.67 11.19 4.29
C ARG A 218 11.70 10.18 3.82
N ALA A 219 11.76 9.02 4.47
CA ALA A 219 12.64 7.92 4.05
C ALA A 219 12.18 7.20 2.78
N ILE A 220 10.95 7.46 2.31
CA ILE A 220 10.45 6.93 1.03
C ILE A 220 11.09 7.73 -0.11
N GLN A 221 11.96 7.06 -0.86
CA GLN A 221 12.72 7.65 -1.97
C GLN A 221 12.40 6.94 -3.28
N ASN A 222 12.87 7.51 -4.40
CA ASN A 222 12.77 6.92 -5.74
C ASN A 222 11.33 6.57 -6.16
N VAL A 223 10.39 7.47 -5.86
CA VAL A 223 8.99 7.33 -6.27
C VAL A 223 8.78 8.07 -7.59
N ASP A 224 8.42 7.32 -8.64
CA ASP A 224 8.11 7.83 -9.97
C ASP A 224 6.61 7.66 -10.33
N ASP A 225 5.79 7.26 -9.36
CA ASP A 225 4.32 7.20 -9.52
C ASP A 225 3.66 8.47 -8.98
N PRO A 226 3.02 9.28 -9.83
CA PRO A 226 2.35 10.50 -9.42
C PRO A 226 1.20 10.25 -8.43
N THR A 227 0.57 9.07 -8.48
CA THR A 227 -0.51 8.69 -7.55
C THR A 227 0.04 8.47 -6.16
N LEU A 228 1.16 7.75 -6.04
CA LEU A 228 1.83 7.53 -4.75
C LEU A 228 2.37 8.84 -4.18
N LEU A 229 2.98 9.70 -5.02
CA LEU A 229 3.45 11.02 -4.62
C LEU A 229 2.31 11.90 -4.10
N ALA A 230 1.15 11.90 -4.75
CA ALA A 230 -0.04 12.60 -4.27
C ALA A 230 -0.57 12.02 -2.95
N ALA A 231 -0.51 10.70 -2.78
CA ALA A 231 -0.88 10.05 -1.53
C ALA A 231 0.06 10.39 -0.38
N LEU A 232 1.37 10.49 -0.64
CA LEU A 232 2.36 10.98 0.34
C LEU A 232 2.11 12.44 0.72
N ALA A 233 1.81 13.29 -0.27
CA ALA A 233 1.49 14.69 -0.03
C ALA A 233 0.30 14.87 0.92
N VAL A 234 -0.76 14.05 0.76
CA VAL A 234 -1.90 14.07 1.70
C VAL A 234 -1.45 13.75 3.13
N ARG A 235 -0.55 12.80 3.31
CA ARG A 235 -0.04 12.42 4.65
C ARG A 235 0.83 13.53 5.26
N PHE A 236 1.73 14.11 4.46
CA PHE A 236 2.48 15.28 4.88
C PHE A 236 1.57 16.46 5.26
N GLY A 237 0.54 16.73 4.47
CA GLY A 237 -0.45 17.77 4.76
C GLY A 237 -1.21 17.54 6.07
N ARG A 238 -1.64 16.31 6.36
CA ARG A 238 -2.29 15.93 7.62
C ARG A 238 -1.38 16.15 8.84
N LEU A 239 -0.09 15.89 8.67
CA LEU A 239 0.93 16.11 9.70
C LEU A 239 1.46 17.56 9.71
N LYS A 240 0.85 18.45 8.93
CA LYS A 240 1.24 19.89 8.77
C LYS A 240 2.68 20.08 8.26
N ALA A 241 3.28 19.07 7.67
CA ALA A 241 4.57 19.15 7.01
C ALA A 241 4.38 19.68 5.56
N PHE A 242 3.90 20.92 5.47
CA PHE A 242 3.51 21.52 4.19
C PHE A 242 4.65 21.66 3.18
N PRO A 243 5.90 21.97 3.56
CA PRO A 243 7.02 21.95 2.62
C PRO A 243 7.23 20.58 1.97
N ASP A 244 7.15 19.50 2.75
CA ASP A 244 7.25 18.12 2.23
C ASP A 244 6.06 17.79 1.31
N CYS A 245 4.86 18.28 1.67
CA CYS A 245 3.65 18.15 0.84
C CYS A 245 3.86 18.80 -0.54
N VAL A 246 4.36 20.03 -0.58
CA VAL A 246 4.65 20.74 -1.83
C VAL A 246 5.73 20.00 -2.63
N ALA A 247 6.82 19.59 -1.99
CA ALA A 247 7.91 18.89 -2.66
C ALA A 247 7.46 17.57 -3.33
N ALA A 248 6.58 16.82 -2.66
CA ALA A 248 5.99 15.61 -3.24
C ALA A 248 5.12 15.91 -4.47
N LEU A 249 4.30 16.96 -4.40
CA LEU A 249 3.44 17.38 -5.51
C LEU A 249 4.21 18.03 -6.67
N ASP A 250 5.32 18.70 -6.38
CA ASP A 250 6.24 19.21 -7.41
C ASP A 250 6.83 18.05 -8.23
N LYS A 251 7.20 16.94 -7.58
CA LYS A 251 7.64 15.73 -8.27
C LYS A 251 6.49 15.12 -9.09
N ALA A 252 5.29 15.00 -8.52
CA ALA A 252 4.13 14.44 -9.20
C ALA A 252 3.76 15.24 -10.45
N LEU A 253 3.77 16.58 -10.38
CA LEU A 253 3.47 17.48 -11.49
C LEU A 253 4.50 17.44 -12.61
N LYS A 254 5.77 17.11 -12.32
CA LYS A 254 6.78 16.87 -13.38
C LYS A 254 6.48 15.62 -14.21
N ILE A 255 5.80 14.64 -13.62
CA ILE A 255 5.43 13.39 -14.28
C ILE A 255 4.08 13.53 -14.99
N LYS A 256 3.11 14.15 -14.32
CA LYS A 256 1.74 14.31 -14.81
C LYS A 256 1.20 15.68 -14.42
N ASP A 257 0.95 16.53 -15.41
CA ASP A 257 0.26 17.79 -15.20
C ASP A 257 -1.26 17.56 -15.10
N SER A 258 -1.89 18.00 -14.00
CA SER A 258 -3.33 17.82 -13.80
C SER A 258 -3.93 18.85 -12.83
N ALA A 259 -5.21 19.17 -13.03
CA ALA A 259 -5.97 20.08 -12.18
C ALA A 259 -6.00 19.61 -10.70
N ASP A 260 -6.10 18.30 -10.47
CA ASP A 260 -6.10 17.73 -9.11
C ASP A 260 -4.76 17.96 -8.39
N LEU A 261 -3.62 17.72 -9.07
CA LEU A 261 -2.30 17.89 -8.45
C LEU A 261 -1.99 19.36 -8.16
N HIS A 262 -2.33 20.28 -9.08
CA HIS A 262 -2.22 21.71 -8.83
C HIS A 262 -3.11 22.12 -7.64
N THR A 263 -4.37 21.71 -7.61
CA THR A 263 -5.28 22.02 -6.50
C THR A 263 -4.71 21.55 -5.16
N ARG A 264 -4.20 20.31 -5.09
CA ARG A 264 -3.57 19.78 -3.87
C ARG A 264 -2.35 20.58 -3.46
N ARG A 265 -1.49 20.98 -4.41
CA ARG A 265 -0.31 21.80 -4.11
C ARG A 265 -0.72 23.18 -3.61
N GLY A 266 -1.74 23.80 -4.20
CA GLY A 266 -2.33 25.05 -3.72
C GLY A 266 -2.82 24.95 -2.27
N VAL A 267 -3.49 23.84 -1.90
CA VAL A 267 -3.91 23.57 -0.52
C VAL A 267 -2.70 23.49 0.43
N CYS A 268 -1.62 22.80 0.04
CA CYS A 268 -0.43 22.71 0.87
C CYS A 268 0.25 24.07 1.02
N ARG A 269 0.39 24.86 -0.06
CA ARG A 269 0.94 26.22 -0.05
C ARG A 269 0.12 27.16 0.84
N HIS A 270 -1.21 27.09 0.75
CA HIS A 270 -2.09 27.84 1.65
C HIS A 270 -1.83 27.48 3.12
N GLY A 271 -1.54 26.20 3.41
CA GLY A 271 -1.31 25.70 4.76
C GLY A 271 -0.09 26.31 5.47
N PHE A 272 0.91 26.81 4.73
CA PHE A 272 2.06 27.52 5.28
C PHE A 272 2.17 28.98 4.82
N ASN A 273 1.03 29.58 4.42
CA ASN A 273 0.87 30.97 4.07
C ASN A 273 1.62 31.43 2.78
N ASP A 274 1.92 30.52 1.86
CA ASP A 274 2.36 30.89 0.49
C ASP A 274 1.11 31.22 -0.35
N ASP A 275 0.57 32.39 -0.09
CA ASP A 275 -0.68 32.84 -0.68
C ASP A 275 -0.57 33.05 -2.21
N ALA A 276 0.55 33.58 -2.69
CA ALA A 276 0.76 33.80 -4.10
C ALA A 276 0.92 32.49 -4.87
N GLY A 277 1.65 31.53 -4.30
CA GLY A 277 1.81 30.22 -4.86
C GLY A 277 0.49 29.41 -4.86
N ALA A 278 -0.30 29.53 -3.80
CA ALA A 278 -1.60 28.89 -3.70
C ALA A 278 -2.57 29.39 -4.78
N GLN A 279 -2.66 30.74 -4.96
CA GLN A 279 -3.48 31.35 -6.01
C GLN A 279 -3.05 30.88 -7.39
N ALA A 280 -1.74 30.91 -7.69
CA ALA A 280 -1.20 30.47 -8.97
C ALA A 280 -1.54 29.00 -9.28
N ASP A 281 -1.52 28.15 -8.26
CA ASP A 281 -1.89 26.75 -8.42
C ASP A 281 -3.39 26.54 -8.70
N TYR A 282 -4.27 27.28 -8.01
CA TYR A 282 -5.71 27.22 -8.30
C TYR A 282 -6.01 27.74 -9.71
N ASP A 283 -5.35 28.81 -10.14
CA ASP A 283 -5.49 29.36 -11.49
C ASP A 283 -5.00 28.36 -12.56
N ALA A 284 -3.87 27.68 -12.30
CA ALA A 284 -3.35 26.62 -13.17
C ALA A 284 -4.33 25.43 -13.26
N ALA A 285 -4.90 25.00 -12.12
CA ALA A 285 -5.89 23.94 -12.10
C ALA A 285 -7.13 24.29 -12.95
N LEU A 286 -7.65 25.52 -12.82
CA LEU A 286 -8.82 25.98 -13.55
C LEU A 286 -8.54 26.25 -15.03
N LYS A 287 -7.28 26.52 -15.38
CA LYS A 287 -6.85 26.60 -16.78
C LYS A 287 -6.82 25.23 -17.45
N LEU A 288 -6.44 24.18 -16.70
CA LEU A 288 -6.45 22.80 -17.19
C LEU A 288 -7.87 22.22 -17.25
N ASP A 289 -8.69 22.50 -16.26
CA ASP A 289 -10.09 22.08 -16.20
C ASP A 289 -10.97 23.18 -15.58
N ALA A 290 -11.63 23.95 -16.44
CA ALA A 290 -12.53 25.04 -16.05
C ALA A 290 -13.80 24.56 -15.29
N ASN A 291 -14.04 23.25 -15.22
CA ASN A 291 -15.16 22.66 -14.49
C ASN A 291 -14.73 21.83 -13.27
N PHE A 292 -13.48 21.95 -12.84
CA PHE A 292 -12.97 21.20 -11.70
C PHE A 292 -13.46 21.81 -10.39
N ALA A 293 -14.58 21.30 -9.87
CA ALA A 293 -15.24 21.79 -8.66
C ALA A 293 -14.31 21.90 -7.42
N PRO A 294 -13.37 20.95 -7.16
CA PRO A 294 -12.46 21.09 -6.03
C PRO A 294 -11.58 22.34 -6.09
N ALA A 295 -11.10 22.74 -7.28
CA ALA A 295 -10.29 23.95 -7.40
C ALA A 295 -11.07 25.21 -7.03
N TYR A 296 -12.33 25.33 -7.46
CA TYR A 296 -13.20 26.44 -7.04
C TYR A 296 -13.48 26.45 -5.55
N TYR A 297 -13.70 25.29 -4.94
CA TYR A 297 -13.92 25.19 -3.50
C TYR A 297 -12.70 25.70 -2.73
N TYR A 298 -11.52 25.19 -3.02
CA TYR A 298 -10.30 25.60 -2.30
C TYR A 298 -9.86 27.03 -2.63
N LEU A 299 -10.10 27.52 -3.86
CA LEU A 299 -9.92 28.92 -4.20
C LEU A 299 -10.84 29.82 -3.36
N GLY A 300 -12.12 29.44 -3.23
CA GLY A 300 -13.08 30.16 -2.39
C GLY A 300 -12.62 30.21 -0.94
N ARG A 301 -12.17 29.08 -0.37
CA ARG A 301 -11.61 29.01 0.99
C ARG A 301 -10.36 29.87 1.15
N HIS A 302 -9.50 29.90 0.14
CA HIS A 302 -8.30 30.72 0.12
C HIS A 302 -8.61 32.23 0.14
N LEU A 303 -9.68 32.65 -0.52
CA LEU A 303 -10.08 34.06 -0.66
C LEU A 303 -10.96 34.58 0.48
N GLU A 304 -11.49 33.74 1.38
CA GLU A 304 -12.44 34.13 2.43
C GLU A 304 -12.07 35.40 3.22
N LYS A 305 -10.79 35.55 3.55
CA LYS A 305 -10.27 36.67 4.33
C LYS A 305 -9.72 37.81 3.47
N LYS A 306 -9.57 37.60 2.17
CA LYS A 306 -8.90 38.54 1.26
C LYS A 306 -9.90 39.27 0.35
N ASP A 307 -10.84 38.54 -0.21
CA ASP A 307 -11.86 39.05 -1.13
C ASP A 307 -13.13 38.23 -0.96
N LYS A 308 -13.99 38.66 -0.02
CA LYS A 308 -15.24 37.99 0.31
C LYS A 308 -16.14 37.78 -0.91
N LYS A 309 -16.15 38.74 -1.86
CA LYS A 309 -16.98 38.67 -3.06
C LYS A 309 -16.51 37.55 -3.98
N LYS A 310 -15.22 37.53 -4.32
CA LYS A 310 -14.63 36.48 -5.15
C LYS A 310 -14.68 35.12 -4.47
N ALA A 311 -14.54 35.06 -3.14
CA ALA A 311 -14.68 33.83 -2.39
C ALA A 311 -16.09 33.23 -2.56
N LEU A 312 -17.14 34.05 -2.44
CA LEU A 312 -18.53 33.61 -2.65
C LEU A 312 -18.76 33.14 -4.09
N GLU A 313 -18.29 33.90 -5.09
CA GLU A 313 -18.39 33.54 -6.50
C GLU A 313 -17.75 32.16 -6.77
N ALA A 314 -16.58 31.92 -6.21
CA ALA A 314 -15.88 30.61 -6.37
C ALA A 314 -16.64 29.48 -5.66
N LEU A 315 -17.08 29.68 -4.41
CA LEU A 315 -17.86 28.67 -3.69
C LEU A 315 -19.18 28.33 -4.38
N GLU A 316 -19.93 29.34 -4.86
CA GLU A 316 -21.17 29.13 -5.60
C GLU A 316 -20.92 28.40 -6.94
N LYS A 317 -19.79 28.65 -7.60
CA LYS A 317 -19.39 27.90 -8.79
C LYS A 317 -19.12 26.44 -8.45
N ALA A 318 -18.42 26.16 -7.34
CA ALA A 318 -18.20 24.80 -6.87
C ALA A 318 -19.50 24.04 -6.58
N VAL A 319 -20.47 24.71 -5.91
CA VAL A 319 -21.83 24.15 -5.68
C VAL A 319 -22.52 23.80 -6.99
N LYS A 320 -22.45 24.71 -7.99
CA LYS A 320 -23.08 24.50 -9.29
C LYS A 320 -22.49 23.32 -10.05
N LEU A 321 -21.15 23.11 -9.93
CA LEU A 321 -20.44 22.04 -10.62
C LEU A 321 -20.61 20.67 -9.95
N ASP A 322 -20.83 20.64 -8.63
CA ASP A 322 -21.02 19.41 -7.85
C ASP A 322 -22.21 19.52 -6.86
N PRO A 323 -23.45 19.68 -7.37
CA PRO A 323 -24.60 20.08 -6.53
C PRO A 323 -24.99 19.03 -5.47
N SER A 324 -24.75 17.76 -5.72
CA SER A 324 -25.11 16.67 -4.80
C SER A 324 -23.92 15.96 -4.17
N GLY A 325 -22.72 16.18 -4.69
CA GLY A 325 -21.49 15.54 -4.24
C GLY A 325 -20.89 16.20 -2.99
N PRO A 326 -19.81 15.62 -2.49
CA PRO A 326 -19.20 16.06 -1.23
C PRO A 326 -18.61 17.47 -1.31
N ILE A 327 -18.00 17.83 -2.42
CA ILE A 327 -17.37 19.16 -2.61
C ILE A 327 -18.44 20.24 -2.66
N GLY A 328 -19.54 20.03 -3.40
CA GLY A 328 -20.62 21.01 -3.48
C GLY A 328 -21.32 21.22 -2.15
N LYS A 329 -21.51 20.18 -1.34
CA LYS A 329 -22.04 20.30 0.02
C LYS A 329 -21.13 21.14 0.91
N GLN A 330 -19.82 20.85 0.91
CA GLN A 330 -18.84 21.64 1.66
C GLN A 330 -18.76 23.09 1.18
N ALA A 331 -18.83 23.31 -0.13
CA ALA A 331 -18.83 24.64 -0.72
C ALA A 331 -20.06 25.44 -0.32
N LYS A 332 -21.24 24.79 -0.28
CA LYS A 332 -22.49 25.43 0.18
C LYS A 332 -22.41 25.85 1.64
N GLU A 333 -21.96 24.95 2.52
CA GLU A 333 -21.75 25.26 3.93
C GLU A 333 -20.81 26.47 4.10
N ALA A 334 -19.67 26.46 3.41
CA ALA A 334 -18.70 27.55 3.46
C ALA A 334 -19.27 28.87 2.94
N ALA A 335 -20.05 28.84 1.85
CA ALA A 335 -20.70 30.04 1.30
C ALA A 335 -21.76 30.60 2.25
N ASP A 336 -22.59 29.73 2.84
CA ASP A 336 -23.62 30.13 3.80
C ASP A 336 -23.02 30.76 5.07
N ASP A 337 -21.91 30.19 5.58
CA ASP A 337 -21.19 30.73 6.71
C ASP A 337 -20.52 32.07 6.39
N LEU A 338 -19.96 32.20 5.19
CA LEU A 338 -19.34 33.44 4.75
C LEU A 338 -20.39 34.56 4.56
N LYS A 339 -21.61 34.25 4.14
CA LYS A 339 -22.73 35.22 4.05
C LYS A 339 -23.16 35.73 5.41
N LYS A 340 -23.13 34.90 6.46
CA LYS A 340 -23.50 35.26 7.84
C LYS A 340 -22.49 36.19 8.53
N LYS A 341 -21.20 36.10 8.15
CA LYS A 341 -20.15 36.97 8.68
C LYS A 341 -20.30 38.37 8.09
N LYS A 342 -20.72 39.36 8.95
CA LYS A 342 -20.83 40.78 8.58
C LYS A 342 -19.46 41.38 8.31
#